data_8d6111ff34a74b7986b462086a09a65e
#
_entry.id   8d6111ff34a74b7986b462086a09a65e
#
_cell.length_a   1.000
_cell.length_b   1.000
_cell.length_c   1.000
_cell.angle_alpha   90.00
_cell.angle_beta   90.00
_cell.angle_gamma   90.00
#
_symmetry.space_group_name_H-M   'P 1'
#
loop_
_entity.id
_entity.type
_entity.pdbx_description
1 polymer ?
#
loop_
_entity_poly.entity_id
_entity_poly.type
_entity_poly.pdbx_seq_one_letter_code
_entity_poly.pdbx_strand_id
1 'polypeptide(L)'
;MSPISGLTRLELAALIAETLKKAGINVVLSGGSCVSIYSSENYVSKDLDFIDISLKSNRQIAKAIQSLGFENQPKNSRHFIHPDTELSVEFPSAPLTIGDEYIPSSAVNSIATEHGTLRLLTPTDCVKDRLANYYYFGDKQCLEQALLVARAHPVNLASLQRWHDNEQEQEGYQDFLILLSEK
;
A
#
# COMPACT_ATOMS: atom_id res chain seq x y z
N MET A 1 15.24 -3.95 24.10
CA MET A 1 14.22 -3.23 23.32
C MET A 1 13.88 -4.09 22.11
N SER A 2 12.61 -4.17 21.77
CA SER A 2 12.16 -4.82 20.53
C SER A 2 12.75 -4.08 19.32
N PRO A 3 13.16 -4.78 18.24
CA PRO A 3 13.72 -4.13 17.04
C PRO A 3 12.74 -3.20 16.32
N ILE A 4 11.46 -3.21 16.68
CA ILE A 4 10.41 -2.40 16.05
C ILE A 4 9.94 -1.21 16.91
N SER A 5 10.35 -1.15 18.18
CA SER A 5 9.94 -0.06 19.08
C SER A 5 10.50 1.29 18.62
N GLY A 6 9.62 2.27 18.42
CA GLY A 6 9.97 3.63 18.02
C GLY A 6 10.24 3.84 16.53
N LEU A 7 10.07 2.82 15.69
CA LEU A 7 10.18 2.98 14.24
C LEU A 7 9.00 3.79 13.69
N THR A 8 9.29 4.65 12.73
CA THR A 8 8.27 5.28 11.90
C THR A 8 7.60 4.24 11.00
N ARG A 9 6.45 4.58 10.41
CA ARG A 9 5.75 3.72 9.43
C ARG A 9 6.66 3.26 8.31
N LEU A 10 7.42 4.18 7.72
CA LEU A 10 8.32 3.88 6.60
C LEU A 10 9.44 2.93 7.03
N GLU A 11 10.06 3.16 8.18
CA GLU A 11 11.12 2.31 8.72
C GLU A 11 10.62 0.92 9.07
N LEU A 12 9.45 0.82 9.72
CA LEU A 12 8.83 -0.45 10.05
C LEU A 12 8.45 -1.24 8.78
N ALA A 13 7.83 -0.57 7.80
CA ALA A 13 7.50 -1.19 6.53
C ALA A 13 8.73 -1.70 5.78
N ALA A 14 9.83 -0.93 5.78
CA ALA A 14 11.09 -1.33 5.18
C ALA A 14 11.74 -2.53 5.90
N LEU A 15 11.73 -2.54 7.24
CA LEU A 15 12.22 -3.66 8.06
C LEU A 15 11.45 -4.95 7.77
N ILE A 16 10.11 -4.86 7.72
CA ILE A 16 9.25 -6.00 7.40
C ILE A 16 9.55 -6.50 5.98
N ALA A 17 9.58 -5.62 4.99
CA ALA A 17 9.87 -5.97 3.60
C ALA A 17 11.25 -6.65 3.45
N GLU A 18 12.28 -6.15 4.13
CA GLU A 18 13.61 -6.73 4.11
C GLU A 18 13.67 -8.10 4.80
N THR A 19 12.92 -8.26 5.90
CA THR A 19 12.81 -9.55 6.61
C THR A 19 12.12 -10.60 5.73
N LEU A 20 11.03 -10.22 5.07
CA LEU A 20 10.32 -11.07 4.11
C LEU A 20 11.22 -11.45 2.93
N LYS A 21 11.95 -10.48 2.36
CA LYS A 21 12.89 -10.68 1.26
C LYS A 21 13.98 -11.68 1.61
N LYS A 22 14.54 -11.63 2.82
CA LYS A 22 15.53 -12.62 3.31
C LYS A 22 14.95 -14.04 3.39
N ALA A 23 13.63 -14.16 3.57
CA ALA A 23 12.91 -15.43 3.51
C ALA A 23 12.46 -15.82 2.07
N GLY A 24 12.89 -15.10 1.04
CA GLY A 24 12.52 -15.32 -0.36
C GLY A 24 11.10 -14.87 -0.72
N ILE A 25 10.55 -13.93 0.05
CA ILE A 25 9.21 -13.37 -0.11
C ILE A 25 9.34 -11.89 -0.54
N ASN A 26 9.01 -11.58 -1.79
CA ASN A 26 9.02 -10.21 -2.28
C ASN A 26 7.63 -9.61 -2.16
N VAL A 27 7.55 -8.43 -1.56
CA VAL A 27 6.29 -7.75 -1.31
C VAL A 27 6.29 -6.33 -1.84
N VAL A 28 5.09 -5.79 -2.08
CA VAL A 28 4.85 -4.39 -2.46
C VAL A 28 3.82 -3.82 -1.49
N LEU A 29 4.12 -2.67 -0.88
CA LEU A 29 3.18 -1.95 -0.05
C LEU A 29 2.13 -1.27 -0.93
N SER A 30 0.87 -1.41 -0.55
CA SER A 30 -0.31 -0.80 -1.17
C SER A 30 -1.17 -0.09 -0.11
N GLY A 31 -2.38 0.25 -0.45
CA GLY A 31 -3.37 0.70 0.51
C GLY A 31 -3.10 2.05 1.16
N GLY A 32 -3.75 2.27 2.30
CA GLY A 32 -3.71 3.53 3.04
C GLY A 32 -2.32 3.93 3.53
N SER A 33 -1.43 2.96 3.79
CA SER A 33 -0.06 3.26 4.23
C SER A 33 0.81 3.87 3.13
N CYS A 34 0.54 3.57 1.84
CA CYS A 34 1.15 4.32 0.74
C CYS A 34 0.73 5.80 0.78
N VAL A 35 -0.56 6.07 1.04
CA VAL A 35 -1.06 7.44 1.20
C VAL A 35 -0.38 8.15 2.36
N SER A 36 -0.27 7.49 3.53
CA SER A 36 0.40 8.06 4.70
C SER A 36 1.84 8.47 4.39
N ILE A 37 2.60 7.59 3.72
CA ILE A 37 3.98 7.86 3.32
C ILE A 37 4.05 9.03 2.32
N TYR A 38 3.25 9.00 1.25
CA TYR A 38 3.27 10.03 0.21
C TYR A 38 2.70 11.38 0.67
N SER A 39 1.79 11.39 1.63
CA SER A 39 1.23 12.62 2.19
C SER A 39 2.01 13.16 3.39
N SER A 40 3.17 12.58 3.74
CA SER A 40 3.94 12.94 4.94
C SER A 40 3.08 12.88 6.21
N GLU A 41 2.32 11.77 6.37
CA GLU A 41 1.43 11.48 7.49
C GLU A 41 0.25 12.48 7.65
N ASN A 42 -0.10 13.25 6.59
CA ASN A 42 -1.34 14.04 6.58
C ASN A 42 -2.61 13.16 6.58
N TYR A 43 -2.46 11.92 6.20
CA TYR A 43 -3.40 10.82 6.45
C TYR A 43 -2.65 9.72 7.21
N VAL A 44 -3.29 9.11 8.21
CA VAL A 44 -2.69 8.08 9.06
C VAL A 44 -3.47 6.79 8.94
N SER A 45 -2.92 5.81 8.21
CA SER A 45 -3.42 4.43 8.20
C SER A 45 -2.99 3.70 9.48
N LYS A 46 -3.72 2.66 9.86
CA LYS A 46 -3.34 1.74 10.96
C LYS A 46 -2.78 0.42 10.46
N ASP A 47 -2.87 0.17 9.17
CA ASP A 47 -2.49 -1.10 8.55
C ASP A 47 -1.37 -0.91 7.52
N LEU A 48 -0.47 -1.88 7.44
CA LEU A 48 0.52 -2.03 6.39
C LEU A 48 0.05 -3.15 5.45
N ASP A 49 -0.47 -2.80 4.28
CA ASP A 49 -1.01 -3.74 3.30
C ASP A 49 0.08 -4.19 2.33
N PHE A 50 0.61 -5.39 2.51
CA PHE A 50 1.64 -5.97 1.65
C PHE A 50 1.08 -7.01 0.69
N ILE A 51 1.23 -6.78 -0.61
CA ILE A 51 0.93 -7.79 -1.63
C ILE A 51 2.17 -8.66 -1.85
N ASP A 52 2.05 -9.96 -1.59
CA ASP A 52 3.12 -10.93 -1.90
C ASP A 52 3.14 -11.23 -3.41
N ILE A 53 4.18 -10.74 -4.08
CA ILE A 53 4.40 -10.97 -5.52
C ILE A 53 5.23 -12.23 -5.81
N SER A 54 5.61 -12.98 -4.77
CA SER A 54 6.33 -14.26 -4.86
C SER A 54 5.41 -15.46 -4.77
N LEU A 55 4.10 -15.22 -4.55
CA LEU A 55 3.04 -16.24 -4.43
C LEU A 55 3.37 -17.33 -3.38
N LYS A 56 3.86 -16.90 -2.22
CA LYS A 56 4.18 -17.83 -1.12
C LYS A 56 2.93 -18.21 -0.33
N SER A 57 3.00 -19.32 0.36
CA SER A 57 1.91 -19.74 1.24
C SER A 57 1.81 -18.85 2.48
N ASN A 58 0.58 -18.70 3.02
CA ASN A 58 0.35 -17.94 4.26
C ASN A 58 1.23 -18.46 5.42
N ARG A 59 1.54 -19.77 5.45
CA ARG A 59 2.43 -20.37 6.46
C ARG A 59 3.86 -19.86 6.35
N GLN A 60 4.38 -19.67 5.12
CA GLN A 60 5.73 -19.13 4.91
C GLN A 60 5.79 -17.65 5.30
N ILE A 61 4.77 -16.86 4.93
CA ILE A 61 4.65 -15.45 5.32
C ILE A 61 4.58 -15.34 6.84
N ALA A 62 3.69 -16.09 7.49
CA ALA A 62 3.55 -16.09 8.95
C ALA A 62 4.86 -16.42 9.65
N LYS A 63 5.58 -17.48 9.20
CA LYS A 63 6.87 -17.86 9.77
C LYS A 63 7.92 -16.74 9.65
N ALA A 64 7.93 -16.02 8.54
CA ALA A 64 8.88 -14.93 8.32
C ALA A 64 8.57 -13.73 9.22
N ILE A 65 7.30 -13.30 9.29
CA ILE A 65 6.93 -12.11 10.07
C ILE A 65 6.94 -12.37 11.58
N GLN A 66 6.69 -13.62 12.02
CA GLN A 66 6.82 -14.03 13.42
C GLN A 66 8.27 -13.90 13.94
N SER A 67 9.27 -13.93 13.08
CA SER A 67 10.66 -13.67 13.49
C SER A 67 10.89 -12.25 14.01
N LEU A 68 10.01 -11.31 13.69
CA LEU A 68 9.98 -9.94 14.22
C LEU A 68 9.08 -9.79 15.45
N GLY A 69 8.41 -10.85 15.90
CA GLY A 69 7.49 -10.84 17.04
C GLY A 69 6.02 -10.56 16.69
N PHE A 70 5.68 -10.44 15.40
CA PHE A 70 4.28 -10.32 15.00
C PHE A 70 3.53 -11.63 15.17
N GLU A 71 2.30 -11.56 15.63
CA GLU A 71 1.42 -12.70 15.84
C GLU A 71 0.15 -12.59 15.00
N ASN A 72 -0.35 -13.73 14.50
CA ASN A 72 -1.62 -13.76 13.79
C ASN A 72 -2.79 -13.37 14.69
N GLN A 73 -3.72 -12.62 14.16
CA GLN A 73 -5.02 -12.49 14.81
C GLN A 73 -5.80 -13.83 14.77
N PRO A 74 -6.49 -14.23 15.86
CA PRO A 74 -7.10 -15.56 15.96
C PRO A 74 -8.13 -15.90 14.88
N LYS A 75 -8.72 -14.88 14.23
CA LYS A 75 -9.77 -15.03 13.20
C LYS A 75 -9.31 -14.67 11.79
N ASN A 76 -8.09 -14.17 11.62
CA ASN A 76 -7.57 -13.76 10.31
C ASN A 76 -6.10 -14.18 10.17
N SER A 77 -5.86 -15.23 9.38
CA SER A 77 -4.52 -15.78 9.15
C SER A 77 -3.60 -14.87 8.32
N ARG A 78 -4.11 -13.76 7.79
CA ARG A 78 -3.37 -12.79 6.98
C ARG A 78 -3.20 -11.43 7.66
N HIS A 79 -3.66 -11.32 8.91
CA HIS A 79 -3.57 -10.10 9.70
C HIS A 79 -2.69 -10.38 10.93
N PHE A 80 -1.68 -9.54 11.11
CA PHE A 80 -0.66 -9.69 12.14
C PHE A 80 -0.58 -8.44 12.99
N ILE A 81 -0.44 -8.61 14.29
CA ILE A 81 -0.30 -7.54 15.28
C ILE A 81 0.98 -7.74 16.10
N HIS A 82 1.47 -6.66 16.69
CA HIS A 82 2.64 -6.69 17.57
C HIS A 82 2.42 -5.74 18.76
N PRO A 83 2.80 -6.12 20.01
CA PRO A 83 2.54 -5.30 21.20
C PRO A 83 3.27 -3.95 21.23
N ASP A 84 4.40 -3.81 20.53
CA ASP A 84 5.24 -2.61 20.56
C ASP A 84 4.97 -1.63 19.39
N THR A 85 3.90 -1.82 18.62
CA THR A 85 3.43 -0.89 17.60
C THR A 85 1.92 -0.92 17.47
N GLU A 86 1.32 0.22 17.12
CA GLU A 86 -0.11 0.31 16.78
C GLU A 86 -0.40 -0.09 15.32
N LEU A 87 0.65 -0.28 14.51
CA LEU A 87 0.51 -0.68 13.12
C LEU A 87 0.31 -2.19 13.03
N SER A 88 -0.79 -2.61 12.43
CA SER A 88 -0.98 -4.00 12.01
C SER A 88 -0.41 -4.25 10.61
N VAL A 89 -0.21 -5.51 10.28
CA VAL A 89 0.29 -5.93 8.97
C VAL A 89 -0.71 -6.86 8.34
N GLU A 90 -1.13 -6.53 7.12
CA GLU A 90 -2.05 -7.35 6.35
C GLU A 90 -1.42 -7.81 5.04
N PHE A 91 -1.85 -8.99 4.57
CA PHE A 91 -1.45 -9.54 3.28
C PHE A 91 -2.68 -9.77 2.41
N PRO A 92 -3.16 -8.73 1.70
CA PRO A 92 -4.21 -8.90 0.70
C PRO A 92 -3.83 -9.93 -0.38
N SER A 93 -4.82 -10.42 -1.10
CA SER A 93 -4.59 -11.46 -2.11
C SER A 93 -3.78 -10.94 -3.29
N ALA A 94 -2.81 -11.75 -3.74
CA ALA A 94 -2.12 -11.56 -5.00
C ALA A 94 -3.04 -11.98 -6.17
N PRO A 95 -2.78 -11.53 -7.41
CA PRO A 95 -1.66 -10.67 -7.84
C PRO A 95 -1.86 -9.20 -7.49
N LEU A 96 -0.81 -8.38 -7.67
CA LEU A 96 -0.91 -6.93 -7.54
C LEU A 96 -1.71 -6.37 -8.71
N THR A 97 -2.98 -6.04 -8.44
CA THR A 97 -3.92 -5.44 -9.41
C THR A 97 -4.58 -4.22 -8.81
N ILE A 98 -4.98 -3.28 -9.66
CA ILE A 98 -5.79 -2.12 -9.30
C ILE A 98 -6.98 -2.08 -10.26
N GLY A 99 -8.16 -2.45 -9.77
CA GLY A 99 -9.26 -2.82 -10.64
C GLY A 99 -8.83 -3.99 -11.54
N ASP A 100 -9.03 -3.86 -12.84
CA ASP A 100 -8.63 -4.87 -13.82
C ASP A 100 -7.17 -4.72 -14.31
N GLU A 101 -6.46 -3.66 -13.90
CA GLU A 101 -5.07 -3.40 -14.31
C GLU A 101 -4.07 -4.18 -13.47
N TYR A 102 -3.29 -5.06 -14.10
CA TYR A 102 -2.14 -5.73 -13.46
C TYR A 102 -0.94 -4.77 -13.37
N ILE A 103 -0.35 -4.65 -12.18
CA ILE A 103 0.85 -3.83 -11.94
C ILE A 103 2.08 -4.74 -11.92
N PRO A 104 2.95 -4.66 -12.93
CA PRO A 104 4.16 -5.45 -12.96
C PRO A 104 5.13 -5.01 -11.84
N SER A 105 5.84 -5.98 -11.29
CA SER A 105 6.76 -5.72 -10.18
C SER A 105 7.91 -4.76 -10.53
N SER A 106 8.22 -4.59 -11.81
CA SER A 106 9.21 -3.63 -12.31
C SER A 106 8.71 -2.18 -12.35
N ALA A 107 7.39 -1.97 -12.26
CA ALA A 107 6.75 -0.65 -12.38
C ALA A 107 6.51 0.04 -11.02
N VAL A 108 6.83 -0.61 -9.90
CA VAL A 108 6.64 -0.04 -8.58
C VAL A 108 7.79 0.89 -8.16
N ASN A 109 7.51 1.80 -7.24
CA ASN A 109 8.52 2.66 -6.63
C ASN A 109 9.33 1.92 -5.55
N SER A 110 10.46 2.49 -5.13
CA SER A 110 11.25 1.97 -4.02
C SER A 110 11.86 3.11 -3.20
N ILE A 111 11.88 2.93 -1.87
CA ILE A 111 12.47 3.88 -0.92
C ILE A 111 13.47 3.12 -0.06
N ALA A 112 14.73 3.57 -0.07
CA ALA A 112 15.77 3.01 0.80
C ALA A 112 15.74 3.67 2.18
N THR A 113 15.89 2.86 3.22
CA THR A 113 16.06 3.28 4.61
C THR A 113 17.25 2.54 5.23
N GLU A 114 17.65 2.87 6.45
CA GLU A 114 18.66 2.09 7.18
C GLU A 114 18.18 0.68 7.57
N HIS A 115 16.86 0.44 7.57
CA HIS A 115 16.24 -0.85 7.90
C HIS A 115 15.99 -1.75 6.67
N GLY A 116 16.24 -1.25 5.47
CA GLY A 116 16.04 -1.98 4.21
C GLY A 116 15.43 -1.12 3.12
N THR A 117 15.03 -1.75 2.02
CA THR A 117 14.37 -1.09 0.89
C THR A 117 12.90 -1.48 0.84
N LEU A 118 12.03 -0.49 0.98
CA LEU A 118 10.59 -0.65 0.79
C LEU A 118 10.24 -0.50 -0.68
N ARG A 119 9.50 -1.47 -1.21
CA ARG A 119 8.83 -1.37 -2.51
C ARG A 119 7.36 -1.03 -2.26
N LEU A 120 6.86 -0.04 -2.99
CA LEU A 120 5.49 0.45 -2.83
C LEU A 120 4.92 0.90 -4.17
N LEU A 121 3.60 1.02 -4.28
CA LEU A 121 2.94 1.59 -5.46
C LEU A 121 3.57 2.94 -5.81
N THR A 122 3.64 3.27 -7.11
CA THR A 122 3.97 4.65 -7.52
C THR A 122 2.90 5.63 -7.04
N PRO A 123 3.18 6.96 -6.95
CA PRO A 123 2.12 7.92 -6.63
C PRO A 123 0.91 7.81 -7.56
N THR A 124 1.11 7.59 -8.86
CA THR A 124 0.03 7.39 -9.82
C THR A 124 -0.80 6.14 -9.52
N ASP A 125 -0.15 5.01 -9.22
CA ASP A 125 -0.85 3.76 -8.92
C ASP A 125 -1.49 3.79 -7.53
N CYS A 126 -0.89 4.52 -6.56
CA CYS A 126 -1.53 4.78 -5.28
C CYS A 126 -2.84 5.58 -5.45
N VAL A 127 -2.86 6.58 -6.34
CA VAL A 127 -4.09 7.32 -6.68
C VAL A 127 -5.13 6.39 -7.31
N LYS A 128 -4.75 5.55 -8.30
CA LYS A 128 -5.66 4.56 -8.89
C LYS A 128 -6.23 3.60 -7.83
N ASP A 129 -5.36 3.08 -6.95
CA ASP A 129 -5.76 2.15 -5.88
C ASP A 129 -6.81 2.77 -4.94
N ARG A 130 -6.64 4.02 -4.56
CA ARG A 130 -7.63 4.72 -3.74
C ARG A 130 -8.91 5.00 -4.49
N LEU A 131 -8.83 5.44 -5.75
CA LEU A 131 -10.02 5.67 -6.59
C LEU A 131 -10.78 4.37 -6.87
N ALA A 132 -10.11 3.25 -7.09
CA ALA A 132 -10.76 1.94 -7.21
C ALA A 132 -11.59 1.61 -5.95
N ASN A 133 -11.03 1.83 -4.76
CA ASN A 133 -11.76 1.63 -3.51
C ASN A 133 -12.95 2.59 -3.37
N TYR A 134 -12.82 3.82 -3.82
CA TYR A 134 -13.94 4.77 -3.85
C TYR A 134 -15.05 4.31 -4.79
N TYR A 135 -14.72 3.92 -6.03
CA TYR A 135 -15.72 3.52 -7.03
C TYR A 135 -16.41 2.19 -6.68
N TYR A 136 -15.65 1.18 -6.29
CA TYR A 136 -16.20 -0.16 -6.06
C TYR A 136 -16.87 -0.35 -4.70
N PHE A 137 -16.40 0.35 -3.67
CA PHE A 137 -16.90 0.17 -2.30
C PHE A 137 -17.59 1.41 -1.72
N GLY A 138 -17.62 2.53 -2.46
CA GLY A 138 -18.23 3.77 -2.01
C GLY A 138 -17.52 4.44 -0.83
N ASP A 139 -16.24 4.10 -0.60
CA ASP A 139 -15.45 4.68 0.47
C ASP A 139 -14.99 6.10 0.12
N LYS A 140 -15.73 7.09 0.62
CA LYS A 140 -15.45 8.51 0.35
C LYS A 140 -14.10 8.98 0.88
N GLN A 141 -13.55 8.36 1.93
CA GLN A 141 -12.21 8.70 2.41
C GLN A 141 -11.15 8.38 1.36
N CYS A 142 -11.37 7.35 0.56
CA CYS A 142 -10.42 6.97 -0.48
C CYS A 142 -10.29 8.03 -1.58
N LEU A 143 -11.35 8.79 -1.90
CA LEU A 143 -11.27 9.93 -2.81
C LEU A 143 -10.39 11.05 -2.21
N GLU A 144 -10.58 11.38 -0.93
CA GLU A 144 -9.74 12.37 -0.24
C GLU A 144 -8.26 11.93 -0.18
N GLN A 145 -8.02 10.65 0.07
CA GLN A 145 -6.68 10.06 0.05
C GLN A 145 -6.01 10.17 -1.32
N ALA A 146 -6.75 9.88 -2.40
CA ALA A 146 -6.26 10.03 -3.76
C ALA A 146 -5.86 11.48 -4.06
N LEU A 147 -6.68 12.45 -3.67
CA LEU A 147 -6.40 13.88 -3.82
C LEU A 147 -5.18 14.32 -3.02
N LEU A 148 -5.00 13.82 -1.79
CA LEU A 148 -3.80 14.12 -0.98
C LEU A 148 -2.52 13.70 -1.69
N VAL A 149 -2.48 12.49 -2.25
CA VAL A 149 -1.31 11.99 -2.99
C VAL A 149 -1.08 12.80 -4.27
N ALA A 150 -2.14 13.03 -5.06
CA ALA A 150 -2.03 13.74 -6.33
C ALA A 150 -1.64 15.22 -6.17
N ARG A 151 -1.93 15.84 -5.03
CA ARG A 151 -1.50 17.21 -4.70
C ARG A 151 -0.06 17.26 -4.19
N ALA A 152 0.41 16.19 -3.54
CA ALA A 152 1.76 16.11 -2.96
C ALA A 152 2.83 15.67 -3.96
N HIS A 153 2.45 14.90 -4.99
CA HIS A 153 3.38 14.28 -5.93
C HIS A 153 2.92 14.43 -7.39
N PRO A 154 3.84 14.52 -8.36
CA PRO A 154 3.49 14.41 -9.77
C PRO A 154 2.83 13.06 -10.07
N VAL A 155 1.67 13.10 -10.71
CA VAL A 155 0.95 11.91 -11.19
C VAL A 155 0.80 11.93 -12.71
N ASN A 156 0.81 10.77 -13.33
CA ASN A 156 0.67 10.64 -14.77
C ASN A 156 -0.83 10.66 -15.15
N LEU A 157 -1.34 11.86 -15.49
CA LEU A 157 -2.75 12.05 -15.85
C LEU A 157 -3.17 11.21 -17.06
N ALA A 158 -2.30 11.00 -18.05
CA ALA A 158 -2.61 10.16 -19.19
C ALA A 158 -2.77 8.67 -18.79
N SER A 159 -1.98 8.21 -17.81
CA SER A 159 -2.14 6.87 -17.24
C SER A 159 -3.43 6.76 -16.43
N LEU A 160 -3.78 7.78 -15.64
CA LEU A 160 -5.03 7.83 -14.90
C LEU A 160 -6.24 7.81 -15.85
N GLN A 161 -6.21 8.60 -16.93
CA GLN A 161 -7.28 8.63 -17.92
C GLN A 161 -7.49 7.26 -18.55
N ARG A 162 -6.43 6.61 -19.06
CA ARG A 162 -6.53 5.27 -19.66
C ARG A 162 -7.09 4.24 -18.67
N TRP A 163 -6.68 4.31 -17.40
CA TRP A 163 -7.19 3.41 -16.37
C TRP A 163 -8.69 3.63 -16.16
N HIS A 164 -9.16 4.89 -16.02
CA HIS A 164 -10.58 5.18 -15.89
C HIS A 164 -11.39 4.76 -17.11
N ASP A 165 -10.82 4.90 -18.32
CA ASP A 165 -11.47 4.43 -19.55
C ASP A 165 -11.67 2.91 -19.52
N ASN A 166 -10.68 2.16 -19.06
CA ASN A 166 -10.74 0.70 -18.94
C ASN A 166 -11.73 0.25 -17.84
N GLU A 167 -11.78 0.96 -16.71
CA GLU A 167 -12.69 0.69 -15.60
C GLU A 167 -14.12 1.20 -15.88
N GLN A 168 -14.36 1.88 -17.01
CA GLN A 168 -15.65 2.50 -17.40
C GLN A 168 -16.09 3.62 -16.45
N GLU A 169 -15.12 4.35 -15.86
CA GLU A 169 -15.29 5.42 -14.87
C GLU A 169 -14.90 6.80 -15.43
N GLN A 170 -15.27 7.11 -16.69
CA GLN A 170 -14.91 8.36 -17.37
C GLN A 170 -15.46 9.60 -16.64
N GLU A 171 -16.70 9.52 -16.12
CA GLU A 171 -17.31 10.62 -15.34
C GLU A 171 -16.52 10.83 -14.03
N GLY A 172 -16.15 9.74 -13.34
CA GLY A 172 -15.32 9.78 -12.14
C GLY A 172 -13.96 10.42 -12.38
N TYR A 173 -13.38 10.24 -13.57
CA TYR A 173 -12.13 10.93 -13.93
C TYR A 173 -12.34 12.45 -14.05
N GLN A 174 -13.41 12.91 -14.67
CA GLN A 174 -13.70 14.34 -14.76
C GLN A 174 -13.94 14.97 -13.39
N ASP A 175 -14.70 14.30 -12.52
CA ASP A 175 -14.94 14.74 -11.16
C ASP A 175 -13.63 14.82 -10.35
N PHE A 176 -12.77 13.81 -10.47
CA PHE A 176 -11.45 13.83 -9.84
C PHE A 176 -10.59 15.01 -10.30
N LEU A 177 -10.57 15.33 -11.62
CA LEU A 177 -9.82 16.48 -12.15
C LEU A 177 -10.35 17.82 -11.64
N ILE A 178 -11.67 17.96 -11.54
CA ILE A 178 -12.32 19.17 -10.98
C ILE A 178 -11.84 19.35 -9.53
N LEU A 179 -11.98 18.31 -8.69
CA LEU A 179 -11.58 18.36 -7.28
C LEU A 179 -10.06 18.56 -7.11
N LEU A 180 -9.25 18.00 -7.99
CA LEU A 180 -7.80 18.18 -7.97
C LEU A 180 -7.41 19.64 -8.27
N SER A 181 -8.17 20.33 -9.11
CA SER A 181 -7.94 21.73 -9.46
C SER A 181 -8.38 22.74 -8.36
N GLU A 182 -9.25 22.31 -7.46
CA GLU A 182 -9.67 23.09 -6.30
C GLU A 182 -8.54 23.10 -5.25
N LYS A 183 -8.17 24.29 -4.74
CA LYS A 183 -7.08 24.46 -3.78
C LYS A 183 -7.57 24.30 -2.34
#